data_c04edfc426bdd0f72984774067726116
#
_entry.id   c04edfc426bdd0f72984774067726116
#
_cell.length_a   1.000
_cell.length_b   1.000
_cell.length_c   1.000
_cell.angle_alpha   90.00
_cell.angle_beta   90.00
_cell.angle_gamma   90.00
#
_symmetry.space_group_name_H-M   'P 1'
#
loop_
_entity.id
_entity.type
_entity.pdbx_description
1 polymer ?
#
loop_
_entity_poly.entity_id
_entity_poly.type
_entity_poly.pdbx_seq_one_letter_code
_entity_poly.pdbx_strand_id
1 'polypeptide(L)'
;MASRRMPLLVALLAAGTAFAASNLKQDADFEAGQRAYESSDYAKAIQLLQTAAAREPKNGDVQLLLAKSYLELQEHDAAIKSAERAVGINPRNSVYHEWLGRAYGDKADHAGWFSAISLAKKTRKEFATAVELDGNNFSARQALIEFDCSAPGIVGGGEEKALPQIRQLAEMDAAEGHYAAGNCRRQKKDFATADAEFTKALASHAKSAELIYDIGDYAVRRSQPERLLAVAEAGERAAPSDPRGMFYRGVGLVLKKESPGEAERLLREYLKKAPMRTAYPRPAAAHLWLGRLYENQNRIADAVKEFESALKLDPKNKTAQEALRKLKKS
;
A
#
# COMPACT_ATOMS: atom_id res chain seq x y z
N MET A 1 42.15 44.57 45.88
CA MET A 1 40.70 44.43 45.52
C MET A 1 40.64 43.59 44.25
N ALA A 2 40.36 42.28 44.38
CA ALA A 2 40.30 41.31 43.30
C ALA A 2 38.83 41.03 42.98
N SER A 3 38.40 41.43 41.79
CA SER A 3 37.04 41.22 41.27
C SER A 3 36.94 39.85 40.63
N ARG A 4 36.18 38.93 41.24
CA ARG A 4 35.75 37.64 40.71
C ARG A 4 34.78 37.88 39.56
N ARG A 5 35.18 37.57 38.33
CA ARG A 5 34.27 37.31 37.20
C ARG A 5 34.68 36.03 36.52
N MET A 6 33.98 34.96 36.86
CA MET A 6 33.69 33.74 36.06
C MET A 6 32.76 32.90 36.93
N PRO A 7 31.54 32.60 36.46
CA PRO A 7 31.30 31.39 35.72
C PRO A 7 30.03 31.44 34.84
N LEU A 8 29.97 32.23 33.76
CA LEU A 8 28.79 32.22 32.85
C LEU A 8 29.05 31.41 31.55
N LEU A 9 30.31 31.17 31.19
CA LEU A 9 30.62 30.52 29.90
C LEU A 9 30.49 28.98 29.92
N VAL A 10 30.62 28.34 31.06
CA VAL A 10 30.58 26.84 31.15
C VAL A 10 29.15 26.32 31.08
N ALA A 11 28.17 27.05 31.60
CA ALA A 11 26.75 26.61 31.59
C ALA A 11 26.11 26.66 30.16
N LEU A 12 26.52 27.58 29.31
CA LEU A 12 26.01 27.71 27.93
C LEU A 12 26.56 26.59 27.00
N LEU A 13 27.79 26.15 27.18
CA LEU A 13 28.37 25.04 26.41
C LEU A 13 27.75 23.67 26.77
N ALA A 14 27.45 23.43 28.04
CA ALA A 14 26.83 22.20 28.49
C ALA A 14 25.36 22.10 28.04
N ALA A 15 24.62 23.21 28.02
CA ALA A 15 23.25 23.26 27.52
C ALA A 15 23.18 23.07 26.00
N GLY A 16 24.11 23.64 25.24
CA GLY A 16 24.19 23.50 23.79
C GLY A 16 24.53 22.08 23.35
N THR A 17 25.45 21.39 24.04
CA THR A 17 25.80 20.00 23.73
C THR A 17 24.72 19.00 24.13
N ALA A 18 23.99 19.24 25.22
CA ALA A 18 22.86 18.41 25.63
C ALA A 18 21.68 18.55 24.66
N PHE A 19 21.41 19.77 24.18
CA PHE A 19 20.33 20.05 23.20
C PHE A 19 20.67 19.45 21.83
N ALA A 20 21.90 19.57 21.34
CA ALA A 20 22.34 18.95 20.10
C ALA A 20 22.31 17.41 20.19
N ALA A 21 22.76 16.83 21.30
CA ALA A 21 22.73 15.37 21.52
C ALA A 21 21.29 14.84 21.63
N SER A 22 20.36 15.63 22.22
CA SER A 22 18.93 15.25 22.27
C SER A 22 18.28 15.25 20.87
N ASN A 23 18.57 16.25 20.05
CA ASN A 23 18.03 16.31 18.68
C ASN A 23 18.58 15.19 17.79
N LEU A 24 19.88 14.92 17.85
CA LEU A 24 20.49 13.79 17.12
C LEU A 24 19.89 12.44 17.52
N LYS A 25 19.55 12.26 18.80
CA LYS A 25 18.91 11.02 19.26
C LYS A 25 17.44 10.94 18.91
N GLN A 26 16.75 12.09 18.80
CA GLN A 26 15.36 12.19 18.35
C GLN A 26 15.22 11.76 16.91
N ASP A 27 16.05 12.32 16.01
CA ASP A 27 16.11 11.95 14.60
C ASP A 27 16.43 10.46 14.42
N ALA A 28 17.35 9.92 15.24
CA ALA A 28 17.74 8.52 15.16
C ALA A 28 16.60 7.55 15.50
N ASP A 29 15.74 7.86 16.50
CA ASP A 29 14.60 7.00 16.85
C ASP A 29 13.50 7.06 15.77
N PHE A 30 13.25 8.22 15.17
CA PHE A 30 12.32 8.36 14.05
C PHE A 30 12.81 7.59 12.82
N GLU A 31 14.08 7.81 12.43
CA GLU A 31 14.69 7.08 11.31
C GLU A 31 14.72 5.56 11.54
N ALA A 32 15.03 5.11 12.76
CA ALA A 32 14.99 3.70 13.10
C ALA A 32 13.57 3.13 13.02
N GLY A 33 12.57 3.90 13.47
CA GLY A 33 11.15 3.55 13.34
C GLY A 33 10.72 3.48 11.88
N GLN A 34 11.17 4.41 11.04
CA GLN A 34 10.92 4.40 9.62
C GLN A 34 11.54 3.17 8.94
N ARG A 35 12.81 2.85 9.23
CA ARG A 35 13.45 1.63 8.73
C ARG A 35 12.72 0.36 9.16
N ALA A 36 12.26 0.29 10.41
CA ALA A 36 11.47 -0.84 10.90
C ALA A 36 10.13 -0.96 10.15
N TYR A 37 9.43 0.15 9.93
CA TYR A 37 8.22 0.18 9.10
C TYR A 37 8.50 -0.29 7.66
N GLU A 38 9.57 0.22 7.06
CA GLU A 38 9.98 -0.16 5.71
C GLU A 38 10.37 -1.64 5.58
N SER A 39 10.88 -2.25 6.65
CA SER A 39 11.16 -3.68 6.71
C SER A 39 9.97 -4.54 7.16
N SER A 40 8.78 -3.94 7.31
CA SER A 40 7.54 -4.59 7.78
C SER A 40 7.61 -5.14 9.21
N ASP A 41 8.56 -4.65 10.02
CA ASP A 41 8.60 -4.89 11.46
C ASP A 41 7.76 -3.82 12.19
N TYR A 42 6.44 -3.88 11.98
CA TYR A 42 5.52 -2.85 12.45
C TYR A 42 5.46 -2.75 13.97
N ALA A 43 5.61 -3.86 14.69
CA ALA A 43 5.65 -3.85 16.15
C ALA A 43 6.87 -3.07 16.66
N LYS A 44 8.04 -3.32 16.07
CA LYS A 44 9.26 -2.57 16.39
C LYS A 44 9.17 -1.11 15.95
N ALA A 45 8.57 -0.85 14.77
CA ALA A 45 8.31 0.52 14.30
C ALA A 45 7.49 1.30 15.33
N ILE A 46 6.38 0.73 15.81
CA ILE A 46 5.52 1.35 16.83
C ILE A 46 6.32 1.65 18.11
N GLN A 47 7.10 0.72 18.63
CA GLN A 47 7.90 0.94 19.84
C GLN A 47 8.89 2.10 19.69
N LEU A 48 9.62 2.16 18.58
CA LEU A 48 10.59 3.23 18.30
C LEU A 48 9.89 4.58 18.09
N LEU A 49 8.79 4.58 17.32
CA LEU A 49 8.02 5.79 17.03
C LEU A 49 7.28 6.33 18.27
N GLN A 50 6.86 5.48 19.20
CA GLN A 50 6.31 5.94 20.50
C GLN A 50 7.38 6.66 21.31
N THR A 51 8.63 6.18 21.27
CA THR A 51 9.75 6.85 21.91
C THR A 51 10.03 8.21 21.26
N ALA A 52 10.04 8.26 19.93
CA ALA A 52 10.17 9.52 19.20
C ALA A 52 9.01 10.49 19.51
N ALA A 53 7.77 10.01 19.52
CA ALA A 53 6.58 10.82 19.83
C ALA A 53 6.59 11.39 21.26
N ALA A 54 7.15 10.68 22.24
CA ALA A 54 7.30 11.18 23.60
C ALA A 54 8.31 12.34 23.69
N ARG A 55 9.35 12.33 22.86
CA ARG A 55 10.36 13.39 22.79
C ARG A 55 9.92 14.57 21.93
N GLU A 56 9.23 14.28 20.82
CA GLU A 56 8.73 15.28 19.87
C GLU A 56 7.20 15.25 19.75
N PRO A 57 6.46 15.68 20.76
CA PRO A 57 5.00 15.59 20.77
C PRO A 57 4.32 16.45 19.69
N LYS A 58 5.06 17.37 19.06
CA LYS A 58 4.59 18.23 17.96
C LYS A 58 5.10 17.80 16.58
N ASN A 59 5.71 16.63 16.46
CA ASN A 59 6.11 16.08 15.18
C ASN A 59 4.96 15.26 14.59
N GLY A 60 4.26 15.84 13.60
CA GLY A 60 3.13 15.21 12.93
C GLY A 60 3.52 13.98 12.11
N ASP A 61 4.73 13.94 11.56
CA ASP A 61 5.20 12.81 10.73
C ASP A 61 5.44 11.56 11.57
N VAL A 62 5.89 11.72 12.83
CA VAL A 62 5.95 10.62 13.79
C VAL A 62 4.56 10.03 14.04
N GLN A 63 3.56 10.90 14.25
CA GLN A 63 2.18 10.48 14.47
C GLN A 63 1.58 9.82 13.22
N LEU A 64 1.87 10.35 12.04
CA LEU A 64 1.48 9.75 10.77
C LEU A 64 2.05 8.32 10.60
N LEU A 65 3.35 8.16 10.88
CA LEU A 65 4.00 6.86 10.71
C LEU A 65 3.52 5.84 11.77
N LEU A 66 3.19 6.30 12.99
CA LEU A 66 2.47 5.50 13.99
C LEU A 66 1.10 5.05 13.48
N ALA A 67 0.30 5.96 12.90
CA ALA A 67 -0.99 5.63 12.35
C ALA A 67 -0.89 4.56 11.25
N LYS A 68 0.07 4.72 10.34
CA LYS A 68 0.36 3.73 9.28
C LYS A 68 0.75 2.37 9.88
N SER A 69 1.64 2.35 10.87
CA SER A 69 2.09 1.12 11.52
C SER A 69 0.95 0.39 12.24
N TYR A 70 0.07 1.12 12.91
CA TYR A 70 -1.11 0.53 13.55
C TYR A 70 -2.11 -0.02 12.55
N LEU A 71 -2.30 0.62 11.38
CA LEU A 71 -3.16 0.09 10.30
C LEU A 71 -2.66 -1.26 9.79
N GLU A 72 -1.34 -1.39 9.60
CA GLU A 72 -0.75 -2.67 9.16
C GLU A 72 -0.98 -3.81 10.18
N LEU A 73 -1.09 -3.50 11.47
CA LEU A 73 -1.43 -4.46 12.53
C LEU A 73 -2.93 -4.57 12.81
N GLN A 74 -3.79 -3.86 12.05
CA GLN A 74 -5.24 -3.79 12.24
C GLN A 74 -5.67 -3.24 13.61
N GLU A 75 -4.81 -2.41 14.22
CA GLU A 75 -5.09 -1.71 15.47
C GLU A 75 -5.81 -0.37 15.18
N HIS A 76 -7.05 -0.47 14.68
CA HIS A 76 -7.81 0.65 14.11
C HIS A 76 -7.98 1.84 15.04
N ASP A 77 -8.25 1.62 16.35
CA ASP A 77 -8.44 2.72 17.32
C ASP A 77 -7.15 3.49 17.59
N ALA A 78 -6.02 2.78 17.68
CA ALA A 78 -4.71 3.39 17.85
C ALA A 78 -4.30 4.16 16.59
N ALA A 79 -4.60 3.62 15.39
CA ALA A 79 -4.39 4.27 14.12
C ALA A 79 -5.15 5.59 14.01
N ILE A 80 -6.45 5.59 14.30
CA ILE A 80 -7.28 6.80 14.31
C ILE A 80 -6.73 7.83 15.29
N LYS A 81 -6.42 7.43 16.52
CA LYS A 81 -5.90 8.35 17.55
C LYS A 81 -4.58 8.99 17.11
N SER A 82 -3.69 8.25 16.47
CA SER A 82 -2.42 8.78 15.97
C SER A 82 -2.65 9.71 14.77
N ALA A 83 -3.52 9.35 13.83
CA ALA A 83 -3.86 10.19 12.69
C ALA A 83 -4.57 11.51 13.12
N GLU A 84 -5.51 11.45 14.10
CA GLU A 84 -6.14 12.64 14.68
C GLU A 84 -5.10 13.56 15.33
N ARG A 85 -4.09 13.01 15.99
CA ARG A 85 -2.98 13.81 16.55
C ARG A 85 -2.16 14.47 15.44
N ALA A 86 -1.85 13.77 14.35
CA ALA A 86 -1.13 14.35 13.21
C ALA A 86 -1.90 15.54 12.63
N VAL A 87 -3.22 15.39 12.39
CA VAL A 87 -4.10 16.47 11.93
C VAL A 87 -4.16 17.61 12.96
N GLY A 88 -4.24 17.29 14.27
CA GLY A 88 -4.23 18.30 15.33
C GLY A 88 -2.94 19.13 15.39
N ILE A 89 -1.80 18.55 15.01
CA ILE A 89 -0.50 19.24 14.92
C ILE A 89 -0.44 20.16 13.69
N ASN A 90 -0.87 19.66 12.53
CA ASN A 90 -0.92 20.45 11.31
C ASN A 90 -2.23 20.19 10.53
N PRO A 91 -3.30 20.94 10.80
CA PRO A 91 -4.59 20.75 10.16
C PRO A 91 -4.65 21.18 8.68
N ARG A 92 -3.55 21.69 8.13
CA ARG A 92 -3.44 22.03 6.71
C ARG A 92 -2.60 21.03 5.91
N ASN A 93 -2.19 19.93 6.53
CA ASN A 93 -1.43 18.90 5.84
C ASN A 93 -2.40 17.90 5.19
N SER A 94 -2.47 17.91 3.87
CA SER A 94 -3.32 17.04 3.05
C SER A 94 -3.08 15.55 3.33
N VAL A 95 -1.83 15.14 3.50
CA VAL A 95 -1.46 13.74 3.74
C VAL A 95 -1.98 13.25 5.10
N TYR A 96 -2.01 14.11 6.13
CA TYR A 96 -2.55 13.73 7.44
C TYR A 96 -4.06 13.48 7.39
N HIS A 97 -4.81 14.32 6.66
CA HIS A 97 -6.24 14.10 6.41
C HIS A 97 -6.50 12.83 5.59
N GLU A 98 -5.71 12.58 4.56
CA GLU A 98 -5.79 11.34 3.78
C GLU A 98 -5.68 10.10 4.68
N TRP A 99 -4.64 10.06 5.54
CA TRP A 99 -4.42 8.89 6.40
C TRP A 99 -5.43 8.80 7.54
N LEU A 100 -5.97 9.91 8.02
CA LEU A 100 -7.10 9.88 8.95
C LEU A 100 -8.36 9.31 8.27
N GLY A 101 -8.62 9.70 7.02
CA GLY A 101 -9.68 9.12 6.20
C GLY A 101 -9.53 7.62 6.02
N ARG A 102 -8.32 7.14 5.70
CA ARG A 102 -8.01 5.71 5.59
C ARG A 102 -8.24 4.97 6.89
N ALA A 103 -7.81 5.53 8.03
CA ALA A 103 -8.00 4.92 9.33
C ALA A 103 -9.48 4.81 9.73
N TYR A 104 -10.29 5.83 9.42
CA TYR A 104 -11.75 5.74 9.60
C TYR A 104 -12.40 4.71 8.68
N GLY A 105 -11.97 4.64 7.42
CA GLY A 105 -12.49 3.69 6.43
C GLY A 105 -12.22 2.24 6.84
N ASP A 106 -10.98 1.94 7.19
CA ASP A 106 -10.57 0.62 7.62
C ASP A 106 -11.33 0.15 8.88
N LYS A 107 -11.54 1.06 9.85
CA LYS A 107 -12.40 0.77 11.00
C LYS A 107 -13.86 0.59 10.61
N ALA A 108 -14.38 1.33 9.62
CA ALA A 108 -15.76 1.21 9.17
C ALA A 108 -16.08 -0.18 8.62
N ASP A 109 -15.13 -0.78 7.87
CA ASP A 109 -15.29 -2.12 7.30
C ASP A 109 -15.40 -3.24 8.34
N HIS A 110 -14.94 -2.97 9.57
CA HIS A 110 -14.99 -3.91 10.71
C HIS A 110 -16.02 -3.53 11.78
N ALA A 111 -16.75 -2.43 11.59
CA ALA A 111 -17.68 -1.90 12.57
C ALA A 111 -19.12 -2.43 12.37
N GLY A 112 -19.91 -2.42 13.45
CA GLY A 112 -21.34 -2.64 13.33
C GLY A 112 -22.04 -1.50 12.57
N TRP A 113 -23.19 -1.80 11.97
CA TRP A 113 -23.94 -0.97 11.02
C TRP A 113 -24.00 0.54 11.36
N PHE A 114 -24.42 0.89 12.57
CA PHE A 114 -24.56 2.31 12.96
C PHE A 114 -23.22 3.04 13.06
N SER A 115 -22.21 2.37 13.61
CA SER A 115 -20.84 2.91 13.69
C SER A 115 -20.21 3.03 12.31
N ALA A 116 -20.42 2.03 11.42
CA ALA A 116 -19.94 2.04 10.05
C ALA A 116 -20.44 3.26 9.26
N ILE A 117 -21.75 3.62 9.39
CA ILE A 117 -22.31 4.81 8.73
C ILE A 117 -21.61 6.09 9.20
N SER A 118 -21.41 6.23 10.52
CA SER A 118 -20.74 7.42 11.08
C SER A 118 -19.29 7.51 10.61
N LEU A 119 -18.56 6.39 10.66
CA LEU A 119 -17.17 6.31 10.23
C LEU A 119 -17.02 6.58 8.72
N ALA A 120 -17.88 6.00 7.88
CA ALA A 120 -17.88 6.23 6.45
C ALA A 120 -18.09 7.72 6.08
N LYS A 121 -18.99 8.43 6.79
CA LYS A 121 -19.13 9.88 6.61
C LYS A 121 -17.87 10.65 6.98
N LYS A 122 -17.18 10.25 8.06
CA LYS A 122 -15.90 10.84 8.44
C LYS A 122 -14.82 10.53 7.38
N THR A 123 -14.75 9.30 6.91
CA THR A 123 -13.83 8.87 5.83
C THR A 123 -13.92 9.80 4.63
N ARG A 124 -15.14 9.96 4.09
CA ARG A 124 -15.35 10.84 2.94
C ARG A 124 -14.95 12.29 3.22
N LYS A 125 -15.32 12.80 4.40
CA LYS A 125 -15.00 14.17 4.81
C LYS A 125 -13.49 14.40 4.81
N GLU A 126 -12.73 13.49 5.40
CA GLU A 126 -11.28 13.63 5.50
C GLU A 126 -10.60 13.52 4.11
N PHE A 127 -11.06 12.61 3.23
CA PHE A 127 -10.56 12.55 1.85
C PHE A 127 -10.88 13.83 1.06
N ALA A 128 -12.10 14.37 1.19
CA ALA A 128 -12.47 15.62 0.55
C ALA A 128 -11.61 16.79 1.05
N THR A 129 -11.40 16.89 2.37
CA THR A 129 -10.51 17.90 2.98
C THR A 129 -9.08 17.75 2.47
N ALA A 130 -8.56 16.54 2.35
CA ALA A 130 -7.23 16.30 1.81
C ALA A 130 -7.09 16.84 0.37
N VAL A 131 -8.09 16.58 -0.49
CA VAL A 131 -8.12 17.06 -1.88
C VAL A 131 -8.27 18.58 -1.95
N GLU A 132 -9.06 19.19 -1.04
CA GLU A 132 -9.21 20.64 -0.95
C GLU A 132 -7.92 21.35 -0.53
N LEU A 133 -7.16 20.73 0.40
CA LEU A 133 -5.89 21.26 0.89
C LEU A 133 -4.77 21.14 -0.14
N ASP A 134 -4.74 20.06 -0.90
CA ASP A 134 -3.76 19.84 -1.98
C ASP A 134 -4.42 19.06 -3.13
N GLY A 135 -4.76 19.78 -4.18
CA GLY A 135 -5.33 19.20 -5.40
C GLY A 135 -4.38 18.23 -6.13
N ASN A 136 -3.07 18.29 -5.86
CA ASN A 136 -2.07 17.37 -6.42
C ASN A 136 -1.84 16.12 -5.55
N ASN A 137 -2.52 15.99 -4.42
CA ASN A 137 -2.54 14.73 -3.69
C ASN A 137 -3.41 13.71 -4.44
N PHE A 138 -2.80 13.05 -5.43
CA PHE A 138 -3.49 12.06 -6.27
C PHE A 138 -3.97 10.87 -5.44
N SER A 139 -3.22 10.48 -4.40
CA SER A 139 -3.60 9.39 -3.51
C SER A 139 -4.91 9.70 -2.76
N ALA A 140 -5.05 10.90 -2.20
CA ALA A 140 -6.28 11.34 -1.55
C ALA A 140 -7.45 11.45 -2.55
N ARG A 141 -7.20 11.96 -3.76
CA ARG A 141 -8.22 12.07 -4.82
C ARG A 141 -8.68 10.70 -5.29
N GLN A 142 -7.78 9.76 -5.48
CA GLN A 142 -8.11 8.36 -5.80
C GLN A 142 -8.98 7.75 -4.69
N ALA A 143 -8.61 7.92 -3.42
CA ALA A 143 -9.38 7.42 -2.29
C ALA A 143 -10.79 8.03 -2.22
N LEU A 144 -10.94 9.34 -2.51
CA LEU A 144 -12.23 10.01 -2.58
C LEU A 144 -13.10 9.46 -3.72
N ILE A 145 -12.51 9.29 -4.92
CA ILE A 145 -13.19 8.72 -6.08
C ILE A 145 -13.65 7.29 -5.79
N GLU A 146 -12.77 6.48 -5.22
CA GLU A 146 -13.07 5.10 -4.85
C GLU A 146 -14.23 5.02 -3.86
N PHE A 147 -14.21 5.88 -2.83
CA PHE A 147 -15.30 6.00 -1.89
C PHE A 147 -16.61 6.40 -2.60
N ASP A 148 -16.59 7.47 -3.39
CA ASP A 148 -17.77 7.97 -4.08
C ASP A 148 -18.35 6.95 -5.09
N CYS A 149 -17.52 6.13 -5.72
CA CYS A 149 -17.96 5.06 -6.62
C CYS A 149 -18.61 3.86 -5.90
N SER A 150 -18.11 3.51 -4.69
CA SER A 150 -18.51 2.29 -3.98
C SER A 150 -19.58 2.52 -2.92
N ALA A 151 -19.50 3.65 -2.21
CA ALA A 151 -20.33 3.92 -1.06
C ALA A 151 -21.74 4.38 -1.46
N PRO A 152 -22.78 3.95 -0.74
CA PRO A 152 -24.14 4.40 -0.99
C PRO A 152 -24.36 5.87 -0.61
N GLY A 153 -25.36 6.52 -1.20
CA GLY A 153 -25.70 7.93 -0.99
C GLY A 153 -25.96 8.30 0.49
N ILE A 154 -26.42 7.35 1.31
CA ILE A 154 -26.69 7.58 2.74
C ILE A 154 -25.42 7.97 3.54
N VAL A 155 -24.26 7.55 3.08
CA VAL A 155 -22.96 7.92 3.67
C VAL A 155 -22.23 9.00 2.86
N GLY A 156 -22.89 9.54 1.85
CA GLY A 156 -22.38 10.64 1.02
C GLY A 156 -21.71 10.21 -0.27
N GLY A 157 -21.62 8.91 -0.59
CA GLY A 157 -21.15 8.41 -1.88
C GLY A 157 -22.11 8.69 -3.03
N GLY A 158 -21.73 8.30 -4.23
CA GLY A 158 -22.50 8.43 -5.45
C GLY A 158 -21.60 8.64 -6.67
N GLU A 159 -21.83 7.89 -7.73
CA GLU A 159 -21.02 7.97 -8.96
C GLU A 159 -21.05 9.38 -9.57
N GLU A 160 -22.16 10.09 -9.43
CA GLU A 160 -22.31 11.48 -9.88
C GLU A 160 -21.28 12.43 -9.24
N LYS A 161 -20.76 12.09 -8.06
CA LYS A 161 -19.70 12.85 -7.38
C LYS A 161 -18.31 12.41 -7.83
N ALA A 162 -18.13 11.13 -8.15
CA ALA A 162 -16.87 10.58 -8.62
C ALA A 162 -16.52 11.07 -10.04
N LEU A 163 -17.50 11.14 -10.95
CA LEU A 163 -17.25 11.47 -12.36
C LEU A 163 -16.56 12.83 -12.59
N PRO A 164 -16.94 13.95 -11.92
CA PRO A 164 -16.19 15.21 -12.03
C PRO A 164 -14.76 15.09 -11.56
N GLN A 165 -14.50 14.36 -10.47
CA GLN A 165 -13.17 14.14 -9.92
C GLN A 165 -12.31 13.31 -10.88
N ILE A 166 -12.87 12.27 -11.49
CA ILE A 166 -12.20 11.45 -12.51
C ILE A 166 -11.79 12.30 -13.72
N ARG A 167 -12.68 13.17 -14.22
CA ARG A 167 -12.37 14.07 -15.34
C ARG A 167 -11.24 15.03 -14.99
N GLN A 168 -11.32 15.68 -13.82
CA GLN A 168 -10.26 16.58 -13.35
C GLN A 168 -8.93 15.85 -13.20
N LEU A 169 -8.95 14.63 -12.65
CA LEU A 169 -7.73 13.83 -12.52
C LEU A 169 -7.14 13.46 -13.88
N ALA A 170 -7.96 13.12 -14.87
CA ALA A 170 -7.53 12.82 -16.23
C ALA A 170 -6.91 14.03 -16.97
N GLU A 171 -7.36 15.26 -16.64
CA GLU A 171 -6.76 16.51 -17.16
C GLU A 171 -5.37 16.74 -16.54
N MET A 172 -5.15 16.33 -15.28
CA MET A 172 -3.89 16.48 -14.58
C MET A 172 -2.89 15.38 -14.95
N ASP A 173 -3.35 14.13 -14.99
CA ASP A 173 -2.60 12.93 -15.38
C ASP A 173 -3.55 11.90 -15.99
N ALA A 174 -3.37 11.63 -17.28
CA ALA A 174 -4.24 10.73 -18.03
C ALA A 174 -4.21 9.29 -17.50
N ALA A 175 -3.04 8.81 -17.02
CA ALA A 175 -2.93 7.46 -16.46
C ALA A 175 -3.72 7.33 -15.16
N GLU A 176 -3.60 8.32 -14.26
CA GLU A 176 -4.35 8.37 -13.00
C GLU A 176 -5.85 8.47 -13.24
N GLY A 177 -6.29 9.29 -14.21
CA GLY A 177 -7.69 9.43 -14.58
C GLY A 177 -8.29 8.14 -15.13
N HIS A 178 -7.60 7.47 -16.05
CA HIS A 178 -8.03 6.17 -16.59
C HIS A 178 -8.03 5.07 -15.50
N TYR A 179 -7.05 5.07 -14.63
CA TYR A 179 -7.01 4.14 -13.52
C TYR A 179 -8.20 4.35 -12.57
N ALA A 180 -8.52 5.59 -12.20
CA ALA A 180 -9.67 5.91 -11.36
C ALA A 180 -10.99 5.48 -12.01
N ALA A 181 -11.15 5.74 -13.32
CA ALA A 181 -12.32 5.29 -14.09
C ALA A 181 -12.43 3.76 -14.09
N GLY A 182 -11.32 3.06 -14.35
CA GLY A 182 -11.26 1.61 -14.33
C GLY A 182 -11.66 1.02 -12.98
N ASN A 183 -11.15 1.58 -11.87
CA ASN A 183 -11.51 1.17 -10.52
C ASN A 183 -12.99 1.39 -10.21
N CYS A 184 -13.55 2.52 -10.62
CA CYS A 184 -14.96 2.79 -10.46
C CYS A 184 -15.83 1.73 -11.19
N ARG A 185 -15.47 1.37 -12.42
CA ARG A 185 -16.15 0.33 -13.20
C ARG A 185 -15.95 -1.06 -12.60
N ARG A 186 -14.74 -1.37 -12.13
CA ARG A 186 -14.44 -2.64 -11.42
C ARG A 186 -15.37 -2.86 -10.23
N GLN A 187 -15.59 -1.84 -9.41
CA GLN A 187 -16.47 -1.90 -8.25
C GLN A 187 -17.95 -2.13 -8.64
N LYS A 188 -18.38 -1.57 -9.77
CA LYS A 188 -19.70 -1.81 -10.36
C LYS A 188 -19.81 -3.16 -11.08
N LYS A 189 -18.75 -3.97 -11.09
CA LYS A 189 -18.64 -5.25 -11.82
C LYS A 189 -18.78 -5.09 -13.35
N ASP A 190 -18.62 -3.88 -13.86
CA ASP A 190 -18.50 -3.62 -15.30
C ASP A 190 -17.04 -3.86 -15.72
N PHE A 191 -16.70 -5.13 -15.81
CA PHE A 191 -15.33 -5.56 -16.05
C PHE A 191 -14.87 -5.24 -17.49
N ALA A 192 -15.76 -5.19 -18.46
CA ALA A 192 -15.38 -4.86 -19.84
C ALA A 192 -14.88 -3.42 -19.95
N THR A 193 -15.63 -2.46 -19.36
CA THR A 193 -15.20 -1.06 -19.32
C THR A 193 -13.96 -0.87 -18.43
N ALA A 194 -13.89 -1.57 -17.27
CA ALA A 194 -12.70 -1.54 -16.41
C ALA A 194 -11.46 -2.01 -17.15
N ASP A 195 -11.56 -3.09 -17.92
CA ASP A 195 -10.48 -3.62 -18.75
C ASP A 195 -10.00 -2.60 -19.80
N ALA A 196 -10.92 -1.92 -20.47
CA ALA A 196 -10.58 -0.88 -21.45
C ALA A 196 -9.85 0.30 -20.77
N GLU A 197 -10.36 0.78 -19.63
CA GLU A 197 -9.75 1.89 -18.91
C GLU A 197 -8.37 1.54 -18.34
N PHE A 198 -8.17 0.35 -17.77
CA PHE A 198 -6.84 -0.09 -17.30
C PHE A 198 -5.83 -0.23 -18.46
N THR A 199 -6.28 -0.64 -19.65
CA THR A 199 -5.41 -0.65 -20.83
C THR A 199 -4.96 0.75 -21.22
N LYS A 200 -5.87 1.73 -21.20
CA LYS A 200 -5.54 3.15 -21.44
C LYS A 200 -4.58 3.69 -20.36
N ALA A 201 -4.82 3.36 -19.09
CA ALA A 201 -3.94 3.79 -18.00
C ALA A 201 -2.49 3.33 -18.22
N LEU A 202 -2.28 2.05 -18.56
CA LEU A 202 -0.93 1.52 -18.86
C LEU A 202 -0.32 2.15 -20.11
N ALA A 203 -1.14 2.44 -21.14
CA ALA A 203 -0.70 3.07 -22.38
C ALA A 203 -0.36 4.57 -22.22
N SER A 204 -0.90 5.24 -21.19
CA SER A 204 -0.66 6.65 -20.88
C SER A 204 0.64 6.90 -20.11
N HIS A 205 1.59 5.98 -20.15
CA HIS A 205 2.89 6.09 -19.47
C HIS A 205 2.79 6.35 -17.97
N ALA A 206 1.96 5.54 -17.29
CA ALA A 206 1.82 5.59 -15.83
C ALA A 206 3.17 5.63 -15.11
N LYS A 207 3.33 6.56 -14.18
CA LYS A 207 4.56 6.77 -13.39
C LYS A 207 4.45 6.16 -12.00
N SER A 208 3.23 5.97 -11.50
CA SER A 208 2.97 5.38 -10.19
C SER A 208 3.12 3.86 -10.26
N ALA A 209 4.10 3.33 -9.54
CA ALA A 209 4.30 1.89 -9.41
C ALA A 209 3.09 1.22 -8.72
N GLU A 210 2.48 1.89 -7.76
CA GLU A 210 1.30 1.42 -7.04
C GLU A 210 0.11 1.24 -7.99
N LEU A 211 -0.18 2.23 -8.84
CA LEU A 211 -1.22 2.15 -9.87
C LEU A 211 -0.98 0.96 -10.81
N ILE A 212 0.24 0.86 -11.34
CA ILE A 212 0.61 -0.19 -12.31
C ILE A 212 0.39 -1.58 -11.69
N TYR A 213 0.85 -1.77 -10.46
CA TYR A 213 0.80 -3.09 -9.83
C TYR A 213 -0.58 -3.43 -9.23
N ASP A 214 -1.44 -2.45 -8.88
CA ASP A 214 -2.85 -2.75 -8.59
C ASP A 214 -3.60 -3.26 -9.84
N ILE A 215 -3.29 -2.70 -11.02
CA ILE A 215 -3.77 -3.28 -12.29
C ILE A 215 -3.24 -4.71 -12.48
N GLY A 216 -2.00 -4.97 -12.05
CA GLY A 216 -1.40 -6.31 -12.05
C GLY A 216 -2.19 -7.29 -11.17
N ASP A 217 -2.49 -6.91 -9.96
CA ASP A 217 -3.30 -7.73 -9.05
C ASP A 217 -4.71 -8.01 -9.60
N TYR A 218 -5.33 -7.00 -10.21
CA TYR A 218 -6.58 -7.20 -10.91
C TYR A 218 -6.44 -8.20 -12.07
N ALA A 219 -5.39 -8.10 -12.87
CA ALA A 219 -5.12 -8.98 -14.00
C ALA A 219 -4.83 -10.44 -13.56
N VAL A 220 -4.14 -10.65 -12.41
CA VAL A 220 -3.95 -11.98 -11.81
C VAL A 220 -5.30 -12.62 -11.48
N ARG A 221 -6.17 -11.88 -10.76
CA ARG A 221 -7.52 -12.36 -10.37
C ARG A 221 -8.40 -12.68 -11.58
N ARG A 222 -8.18 -11.99 -12.71
CA ARG A 222 -8.92 -12.16 -13.96
C ARG A 222 -8.26 -13.13 -14.93
N SER A 223 -7.08 -13.66 -14.60
CA SER A 223 -6.28 -14.53 -15.47
C SER A 223 -6.03 -13.91 -16.85
N GLN A 224 -5.54 -12.66 -16.89
CA GLN A 224 -5.30 -11.87 -18.09
C GLN A 224 -3.80 -11.79 -18.41
N PRO A 225 -3.23 -12.78 -19.11
CA PRO A 225 -1.77 -12.87 -19.29
C PRO A 225 -1.17 -11.70 -20.10
N GLU A 226 -1.86 -11.22 -21.14
CA GLU A 226 -1.39 -10.10 -21.95
C GLU A 226 -1.29 -8.82 -21.12
N ARG A 227 -2.27 -8.58 -20.25
CA ARG A 227 -2.23 -7.43 -19.34
C ARG A 227 -1.13 -7.56 -18.31
N LEU A 228 -0.85 -8.76 -17.79
CA LEU A 228 0.24 -8.99 -16.87
C LEU A 228 1.61 -8.69 -17.50
N LEU A 229 1.80 -9.01 -18.77
CA LEU A 229 3.01 -8.65 -19.50
C LEU A 229 3.11 -7.13 -19.69
N ALA A 230 2.00 -6.46 -20.04
CA ALA A 230 1.95 -4.99 -20.14
C ALA A 230 2.21 -4.29 -18.79
N VAL A 231 1.70 -4.84 -17.69
CA VAL A 231 1.97 -4.37 -16.32
C VAL A 231 3.46 -4.49 -16.00
N ALA A 232 4.07 -5.63 -16.31
CA ALA A 232 5.50 -5.83 -16.07
C ALA A 232 6.35 -4.83 -16.85
N GLU A 233 6.04 -4.60 -18.13
CA GLU A 233 6.73 -3.61 -18.96
C GLU A 233 6.54 -2.18 -18.45
N ALA A 234 5.33 -1.80 -18.05
CA ALA A 234 5.04 -0.49 -17.47
C ALA A 234 5.78 -0.30 -16.14
N GLY A 235 5.77 -1.33 -15.28
CA GLY A 235 6.47 -1.33 -14.00
C GLY A 235 7.98 -1.22 -14.15
N GLU A 236 8.55 -1.93 -15.13
CA GLU A 236 9.99 -1.88 -15.43
C GLU A 236 10.42 -0.48 -15.91
N ARG A 237 9.56 0.23 -16.64
CA ARG A 237 9.81 1.63 -17.02
C ARG A 237 9.70 2.60 -15.85
N ALA A 238 8.66 2.44 -15.00
CA ALA A 238 8.36 3.37 -13.92
C ALA A 238 9.26 3.16 -12.69
N ALA A 239 9.60 1.92 -12.38
CA ALA A 239 10.37 1.51 -11.21
C ALA A 239 11.28 0.30 -11.54
N PRO A 240 12.42 0.48 -12.23
CA PRO A 240 13.26 -0.62 -12.73
C PRO A 240 13.81 -1.57 -11.66
N SER A 241 13.96 -1.10 -10.43
CA SER A 241 14.45 -1.90 -9.29
C SER A 241 13.35 -2.61 -8.51
N ASP A 242 12.08 -2.37 -8.83
CA ASP A 242 10.95 -2.96 -8.11
C ASP A 242 10.76 -4.43 -8.53
N PRO A 243 10.87 -5.40 -7.60
CA PRO A 243 10.76 -6.81 -7.93
C PRO A 243 9.35 -7.24 -8.36
N ARG A 244 8.31 -6.43 -8.15
CA ARG A 244 6.92 -6.77 -8.55
C ARG A 244 6.79 -7.05 -10.04
N GLY A 245 7.55 -6.33 -10.89
CA GLY A 245 7.60 -6.59 -12.34
C GLY A 245 7.95 -8.04 -12.67
N MET A 246 8.90 -8.63 -11.93
CA MET A 246 9.29 -10.03 -12.09
C MET A 246 8.13 -10.99 -11.78
N PHE A 247 7.36 -10.72 -10.72
CA PHE A 247 6.22 -11.52 -10.34
C PHE A 247 5.15 -11.52 -11.44
N TYR A 248 4.71 -10.34 -11.89
CA TYR A 248 3.62 -10.24 -12.87
C TYR A 248 4.03 -10.78 -14.22
N ARG A 249 5.28 -10.57 -14.67
CA ARG A 249 5.80 -11.19 -15.89
C ARG A 249 5.85 -12.70 -15.77
N GLY A 250 6.36 -13.22 -14.66
CA GLY A 250 6.40 -14.66 -14.39
C GLY A 250 5.00 -15.29 -14.42
N VAL A 251 4.02 -14.67 -13.76
CA VAL A 251 2.62 -15.14 -13.76
C VAL A 251 2.01 -15.09 -15.18
N GLY A 252 2.26 -14.02 -15.93
CA GLY A 252 1.81 -13.88 -17.31
C GLY A 252 2.32 -15.03 -18.20
N LEU A 253 3.60 -15.34 -18.10
CA LEU A 253 4.22 -16.46 -18.85
C LEU A 253 3.65 -17.82 -18.43
N VAL A 254 3.40 -18.05 -17.13
CA VAL A 254 2.76 -19.28 -16.65
C VAL A 254 1.36 -19.45 -17.23
N LEU A 255 0.56 -18.40 -17.26
CA LEU A 255 -0.80 -18.42 -17.83
C LEU A 255 -0.80 -18.67 -19.34
N LYS A 256 0.13 -18.08 -20.06
CA LYS A 256 0.31 -18.32 -21.50
C LYS A 256 0.92 -19.70 -21.81
N LYS A 257 1.50 -20.36 -20.83
CA LYS A 257 2.31 -21.58 -21.02
C LYS A 257 3.50 -21.38 -21.93
N GLU A 258 4.06 -20.18 -21.93
CA GLU A 258 5.21 -19.76 -22.72
C GLU A 258 6.46 -19.61 -21.85
N SER A 259 7.65 -19.81 -22.42
CA SER A 259 8.94 -19.57 -21.79
C SER A 259 9.06 -20.08 -20.34
N PRO A 260 8.81 -21.37 -20.08
CA PRO A 260 8.71 -21.87 -18.70
C PRO A 260 9.98 -21.68 -17.88
N GLY A 261 11.17 -21.74 -18.50
CA GLY A 261 12.43 -21.46 -17.82
C GLY A 261 12.57 -20.00 -17.37
N GLU A 262 12.07 -19.04 -18.18
CA GLU A 262 12.04 -17.64 -17.80
C GLU A 262 11.04 -17.42 -16.66
N ALA A 263 9.85 -17.99 -16.76
CA ALA A 263 8.83 -17.90 -15.71
C ALA A 263 9.37 -18.40 -14.36
N GLU A 264 10.04 -19.57 -14.35
CA GLU A 264 10.66 -20.13 -13.15
C GLU A 264 11.71 -19.19 -12.57
N ARG A 265 12.64 -18.71 -13.40
CA ARG A 265 13.70 -17.79 -12.99
C ARG A 265 13.11 -16.52 -12.35
N LEU A 266 12.14 -15.89 -13.00
CA LEU A 266 11.52 -14.64 -12.52
C LEU A 266 10.81 -14.82 -11.18
N LEU A 267 10.00 -15.86 -11.01
CA LEU A 267 9.28 -16.14 -9.77
C LEU A 267 10.25 -16.48 -8.62
N ARG A 268 11.32 -17.23 -8.90
CA ARG A 268 12.34 -17.54 -7.89
C ARG A 268 13.17 -16.30 -7.52
N GLU A 269 13.47 -15.42 -8.46
CA GLU A 269 14.13 -14.16 -8.18
C GLU A 269 13.25 -13.21 -7.38
N TYR A 270 11.96 -13.17 -7.69
CA TYR A 270 11.00 -12.43 -6.89
C TYR A 270 11.02 -12.90 -5.42
N LEU A 271 10.97 -14.20 -5.16
CA LEU A 271 11.04 -14.76 -3.80
C LEU A 271 12.30 -14.36 -3.02
N LYS A 272 13.41 -14.09 -3.72
CA LYS A 272 14.66 -13.65 -3.09
C LYS A 272 14.70 -12.15 -2.80
N LYS A 273 14.02 -11.34 -3.63
CA LYS A 273 14.17 -9.87 -3.64
C LYS A 273 12.98 -9.14 -3.01
N ALA A 274 11.78 -9.75 -3.01
CA ALA A 274 10.58 -9.08 -2.57
C ALA A 274 10.59 -8.82 -1.05
N PRO A 275 10.33 -7.59 -0.62
CA PRO A 275 10.17 -7.29 0.79
C PRO A 275 8.83 -7.85 1.30
N MET A 276 8.76 -8.14 2.59
CA MET A 276 7.53 -8.61 3.26
C MET A 276 6.60 -7.42 3.58
N ARG A 277 6.08 -6.77 2.53
CA ARG A 277 5.16 -5.63 2.62
C ARG A 277 3.81 -5.96 2.04
N THR A 278 2.75 -5.37 2.56
CA THR A 278 1.36 -5.54 2.10
C THR A 278 1.17 -5.18 0.63
N ALA A 279 1.90 -4.18 0.13
CA ALA A 279 1.86 -3.75 -1.27
C ALA A 279 2.53 -4.73 -2.26
N TYR A 280 3.10 -5.83 -1.76
CA TYR A 280 3.81 -6.82 -2.58
C TYR A 280 3.06 -8.15 -2.59
N PRO A 281 2.99 -8.85 -3.74
CA PRO A 281 2.47 -10.21 -3.77
C PRO A 281 3.17 -11.11 -2.74
N ARG A 282 2.40 -11.76 -1.89
CA ARG A 282 2.96 -12.58 -0.80
C ARG A 282 3.80 -13.74 -1.35
N PRO A 283 4.86 -14.18 -0.67
CA PRO A 283 5.65 -15.33 -1.10
C PRO A 283 4.83 -16.59 -1.37
N ALA A 284 3.74 -16.80 -0.61
CA ALA A 284 2.79 -17.88 -0.87
C ALA A 284 2.20 -17.83 -2.29
N ALA A 285 1.94 -16.63 -2.84
CA ALA A 285 1.45 -16.49 -4.20
C ALA A 285 2.51 -16.89 -5.24
N ALA A 286 3.77 -16.53 -5.03
CA ALA A 286 4.85 -16.93 -5.93
C ALA A 286 5.06 -18.46 -5.93
N HIS A 287 5.02 -19.10 -4.76
CA HIS A 287 5.03 -20.57 -4.67
C HIS A 287 3.81 -21.22 -5.35
N LEU A 288 2.62 -20.63 -5.20
CA LEU A 288 1.42 -21.09 -5.91
C LEU A 288 1.64 -21.09 -7.43
N TRP A 289 2.21 -20.02 -7.98
CA TRP A 289 2.47 -19.89 -9.42
C TRP A 289 3.61 -20.77 -9.91
N LEU A 290 4.64 -21.04 -9.11
CA LEU A 290 5.65 -22.06 -9.39
C LEU A 290 5.03 -23.46 -9.42
N GLY A 291 4.13 -23.78 -8.49
CA GLY A 291 3.40 -25.03 -8.51
C GLY A 291 2.59 -25.21 -9.78
N ARG A 292 1.87 -24.18 -10.24
CA ARG A 292 1.13 -24.19 -11.51
C ARG A 292 2.05 -24.32 -12.73
N LEU A 293 3.21 -23.68 -12.71
CA LEU A 293 4.22 -23.82 -13.76
C LEU A 293 4.64 -25.28 -13.90
N TYR A 294 4.96 -25.96 -12.80
CA TYR A 294 5.40 -27.34 -12.82
C TYR A 294 4.25 -28.33 -13.16
N GLU A 295 3.02 -28.02 -12.73
CA GLU A 295 1.82 -28.75 -13.16
C GLU A 295 1.66 -28.66 -14.69
N ASN A 296 1.82 -27.49 -15.29
CA ASN A 296 1.78 -27.30 -16.74
C ASN A 296 2.87 -28.11 -17.49
N GLN A 297 4.01 -28.34 -16.85
CA GLN A 297 5.12 -29.15 -17.39
C GLN A 297 5.02 -30.65 -17.07
N ASN A 298 3.96 -31.09 -16.41
CA ASN A 298 3.80 -32.46 -15.88
C ASN A 298 4.89 -32.89 -14.89
N ARG A 299 5.53 -31.91 -14.22
CA ARG A 299 6.52 -32.11 -13.14
C ARG A 299 5.80 -32.20 -11.80
N ILE A 300 5.07 -33.29 -11.59
CA ILE A 300 4.12 -33.42 -10.47
C ILE A 300 4.78 -33.30 -9.09
N ALA A 301 5.95 -33.96 -8.90
CA ALA A 301 6.68 -33.90 -7.62
C ALA A 301 7.11 -32.44 -7.26
N ASP A 302 7.57 -31.68 -8.25
CA ASP A 302 7.94 -30.28 -8.04
C ASP A 302 6.71 -29.41 -7.77
N ALA A 303 5.61 -29.64 -8.48
CA ALA A 303 4.35 -28.95 -8.27
C ALA A 303 3.82 -29.15 -6.83
N VAL A 304 3.82 -30.40 -6.35
CA VAL A 304 3.40 -30.74 -4.97
C VAL A 304 4.26 -29.97 -3.96
N LYS A 305 5.58 -29.97 -4.11
CA LYS A 305 6.50 -29.27 -3.21
C LYS A 305 6.21 -27.77 -3.14
N GLU A 306 5.94 -27.14 -4.27
CA GLU A 306 5.66 -25.69 -4.31
C GLU A 306 4.27 -25.38 -3.71
N PHE A 307 3.24 -26.19 -3.97
CA PHE A 307 1.94 -26.00 -3.34
C PHE A 307 1.99 -26.23 -1.81
N GLU A 308 2.79 -27.17 -1.34
CA GLU A 308 3.02 -27.37 0.09
C GLU A 308 3.76 -26.16 0.71
N SER A 309 4.73 -25.59 0.00
CA SER A 309 5.41 -24.34 0.40
C SER A 309 4.42 -23.17 0.50
N ALA A 310 3.54 -23.02 -0.48
CA ALA A 310 2.48 -22.02 -0.44
C ALA A 310 1.57 -22.19 0.79
N LEU A 311 1.16 -23.41 1.11
CA LEU A 311 0.30 -23.70 2.27
C LEU A 311 1.01 -23.57 3.61
N LYS A 312 2.32 -23.78 3.66
CA LYS A 312 3.11 -23.51 4.87
C LYS A 312 3.10 -22.01 5.21
N LEU A 313 3.10 -21.15 4.20
CA LEU A 313 3.06 -19.68 4.35
C LEU A 313 1.63 -19.14 4.49
N ASP A 314 0.66 -19.76 3.83
CA ASP A 314 -0.75 -19.40 3.88
C ASP A 314 -1.61 -20.69 3.96
N PRO A 315 -1.84 -21.22 5.18
CA PRO A 315 -2.62 -22.43 5.38
C PRO A 315 -4.07 -22.36 4.88
N LYS A 316 -4.61 -21.14 4.71
CA LYS A 316 -5.99 -20.91 4.25
C LYS A 316 -6.08 -20.74 2.72
N ASN A 317 -5.01 -20.90 1.98
CA ASN A 317 -4.99 -20.77 0.52
C ASN A 317 -5.79 -21.89 -0.16
N LYS A 318 -7.06 -21.62 -0.43
CA LYS A 318 -7.97 -22.59 -1.04
C LYS A 318 -7.46 -23.13 -2.40
N THR A 319 -6.86 -22.24 -3.21
CA THR A 319 -6.35 -22.62 -4.54
C THR A 319 -5.22 -23.63 -4.44
N ALA A 320 -4.28 -23.43 -3.51
CA ALA A 320 -3.19 -24.39 -3.28
C ALA A 320 -3.73 -25.73 -2.69
N GLN A 321 -4.71 -25.66 -1.77
CA GLN A 321 -5.36 -26.85 -1.22
C GLN A 321 -6.05 -27.68 -2.32
N GLU A 322 -6.79 -27.03 -3.22
CA GLU A 322 -7.50 -27.69 -4.32
C GLU A 322 -6.52 -28.29 -5.32
N ALA A 323 -5.44 -27.59 -5.67
CA ALA A 323 -4.40 -28.11 -6.57
C ALA A 323 -3.74 -29.36 -5.99
N LEU A 324 -3.31 -29.35 -4.73
CA LEU A 324 -2.74 -30.52 -4.07
C LEU A 324 -3.71 -31.70 -4.01
N ARG A 325 -4.99 -31.43 -3.68
CA ARG A 325 -6.02 -32.51 -3.63
C ARG A 325 -6.21 -33.16 -4.99
N LYS A 326 -6.15 -32.36 -6.07
CA LYS A 326 -6.26 -32.90 -7.44
C LYS A 326 -5.07 -33.79 -7.79
N LEU A 327 -3.84 -33.32 -7.53
CA LEU A 327 -2.61 -34.06 -7.85
C LEU A 327 -2.44 -35.35 -7.02
N LYS A 328 -2.95 -35.40 -5.79
CA LYS A 328 -2.90 -36.62 -4.95
C LYS A 328 -3.93 -37.67 -5.35
N LYS A 329 -4.88 -37.36 -6.24
CA LYS A 329 -5.90 -38.30 -6.74
C LYS A 329 -5.60 -38.84 -8.13
N SER A 330 -4.69 -38.18 -8.87
CA SER A 330 -4.18 -38.62 -10.16
C SER A 330 -2.95 -39.50 -10.00
#